data_ed53e7e9cb86eddcb07e75354b5d31a3
#
_entry.id   ed53e7e9cb86eddcb07e75354b5d31a3
#
_cell.length_a   1.000
_cell.length_b   1.000
_cell.length_c   1.000
_cell.angle_alpha   90.00
_cell.angle_beta   90.00
_cell.angle_gamma   90.00
#
_symmetry.space_group_name_H-M   'P 1'
#
loop_
_entity.id
_entity.type
_entity.pdbx_description
1 polymer ?
#
loop_
_entity_poly.entity_id
_entity_poly.type
_entity_poly.pdbx_seq_one_letter_code
_entity_poly.pdbx_strand_id
1 'polypeptide(L)'
;MTAPGAEVPDLTPGRTWPELDTFTVLARDRRVVPVVRRLVADGETPVGVYRKLAGDAPGTFLLESAEHGGVWSRWSIIGAQSRATLTERDGQAHWIGEPPTGVPTDGDPTAALRATLEALSTDPIEGLPPLTGGMVGAITYDAVRRWEKVPAELPDVLGVPELGMVLATDVAVLDHSDGTLLL
;
A
#
# COMPACT_ATOMS: atom_id res chain seq x y z
N MET A 1 -0.06 -19.03 15.74
CA MET A 1 0.79 -20.23 15.47
C MET A 1 1.62 -19.82 14.25
N THR A 2 2.88 -19.45 14.47
CA THR A 2 3.80 -19.02 13.41
C THR A 2 4.11 -20.23 12.54
N ALA A 3 3.99 -20.08 11.22
CA ALA A 3 4.37 -21.14 10.28
C ALA A 3 5.85 -21.50 10.49
N PRO A 4 6.23 -22.77 10.51
CA PRO A 4 7.62 -23.17 10.67
C PRO A 4 8.39 -22.80 9.40
N GLY A 5 9.40 -21.90 9.54
CA GLY A 5 10.37 -21.62 8.50
C GLY A 5 10.41 -20.20 7.92
N ALA A 6 9.73 -19.21 8.51
CA ALA A 6 9.93 -17.83 8.11
C ALA A 6 11.26 -17.34 8.71
N GLU A 7 12.31 -17.37 7.90
CA GLU A 7 13.59 -16.76 8.22
C GLU A 7 13.37 -15.27 8.50
N VAL A 8 13.86 -14.80 9.66
CA VAL A 8 13.81 -13.38 10.01
C VAL A 8 14.60 -12.61 8.96
N PRO A 9 14.06 -11.52 8.38
CA PRO A 9 14.73 -10.76 7.36
C PRO A 9 16.13 -10.27 7.78
N ASP A 10 17.16 -10.56 7.01
CA ASP A 10 18.45 -9.90 7.15
C ASP A 10 18.40 -8.50 6.55
N LEU A 11 18.10 -7.53 7.39
CA LEU A 11 18.01 -6.12 7.03
C LEU A 11 19.34 -5.37 7.22
N THR A 12 20.46 -6.03 7.05
CA THR A 12 21.77 -5.37 7.05
C THR A 12 21.81 -4.29 5.95
N PRO A 13 22.23 -3.04 6.27
CA PRO A 13 22.25 -1.96 5.29
C PRO A 13 22.99 -2.33 4.00
N GLY A 14 22.37 -2.02 2.86
CA GLY A 14 22.90 -2.33 1.52
C GLY A 14 22.57 -3.73 0.99
N ARG A 15 22.10 -4.66 1.83
CA ARG A 15 21.61 -5.97 1.39
C ARG A 15 20.16 -5.91 0.92
N THR A 16 19.82 -6.78 -0.01
CA THR A 16 18.46 -7.01 -0.46
C THR A 16 17.96 -8.31 0.18
N TRP A 17 16.80 -8.27 0.78
CA TRP A 17 16.10 -9.43 1.29
C TRP A 17 14.71 -9.54 0.61
N PRO A 18 14.22 -10.76 0.33
CA PRO A 18 14.93 -12.05 0.43
C PRO A 18 15.95 -12.23 -0.68
N GLU A 19 16.96 -13.07 -0.44
CA GLU A 19 17.80 -13.58 -1.50
C GLU A 19 16.99 -14.50 -2.42
N LEU A 20 17.47 -14.78 -3.62
CA LEU A 20 16.72 -15.49 -4.66
C LEU A 20 16.17 -16.85 -4.21
N ASP A 21 16.95 -17.62 -3.47
CA ASP A 21 16.53 -18.95 -2.99
C ASP A 21 15.40 -18.82 -1.98
N THR A 22 15.50 -17.90 -1.02
CA THR A 22 14.45 -17.59 -0.04
C THR A 22 13.21 -17.04 -0.73
N PHE A 23 13.37 -16.13 -1.71
CA PHE A 23 12.25 -15.63 -2.52
C PHE A 23 11.50 -16.78 -3.21
N THR A 24 12.24 -17.69 -3.82
CA THR A 24 11.65 -18.84 -4.53
C THR A 24 10.84 -19.75 -3.60
N VAL A 25 11.30 -19.90 -2.35
CA VAL A 25 10.56 -20.66 -1.33
C VAL A 25 9.29 -19.91 -0.91
N LEU A 26 9.41 -18.61 -0.58
CA LEU A 26 8.27 -17.78 -0.17
C LEU A 26 7.19 -17.69 -1.26
N ALA A 27 7.58 -17.59 -2.52
CA ALA A 27 6.68 -17.46 -3.67
C ALA A 27 5.86 -18.72 -3.97
N ARG A 28 6.13 -19.87 -3.32
CA ARG A 28 5.31 -21.09 -3.48
C ARG A 28 3.93 -20.95 -2.85
N ASP A 29 3.88 -20.28 -1.70
CA ASP A 29 2.66 -20.20 -0.87
C ASP A 29 2.15 -18.75 -0.74
N ARG A 30 2.90 -17.77 -1.26
CA ARG A 30 2.56 -16.35 -1.18
C ARG A 30 2.36 -15.77 -2.57
N ARG A 31 1.26 -15.09 -2.76
CA ARG A 31 1.00 -14.33 -3.99
C ARG A 31 1.77 -13.01 -4.03
N VAL A 32 2.01 -12.42 -2.87
CA VAL A 32 2.79 -11.19 -2.70
C VAL A 32 3.97 -11.49 -1.79
N VAL A 33 5.17 -11.24 -2.29
CA VAL A 33 6.41 -11.37 -1.54
C VAL A 33 7.09 -10.01 -1.53
N PRO A 34 7.28 -9.37 -0.37
CA PRO A 34 8.02 -8.12 -0.29
C PRO A 34 9.51 -8.38 -0.58
N VAL A 35 10.10 -7.54 -1.40
CA VAL A 35 11.54 -7.50 -1.64
C VAL A 35 12.04 -6.16 -1.10
N VAL A 36 12.91 -6.18 -0.12
CA VAL A 36 13.31 -4.99 0.61
C VAL A 36 14.82 -4.78 0.60
N ARG A 37 15.23 -3.52 0.62
CA ARG A 37 16.60 -3.10 0.79
C ARG A 37 16.68 -2.00 1.81
N ARG A 38 17.51 -2.19 2.84
CA ARG A 38 17.72 -1.19 3.89
C ARG A 38 18.88 -0.27 3.55
N LEU A 39 18.66 1.03 3.72
CA LEU A 39 19.63 2.10 3.51
C LEU A 39 19.76 2.94 4.79
N VAL A 40 20.94 3.54 5.00
CA VAL A 40 21.11 4.58 6.01
C VAL A 40 20.53 5.88 5.46
N ALA A 41 19.71 6.57 6.25
CA ALA A 41 18.94 7.75 5.83
C ALA A 41 18.81 8.82 6.92
N ASP A 42 19.78 8.90 7.82
CA ASP A 42 19.83 9.82 8.98
C ASP A 42 19.83 11.31 8.60
N GLY A 43 20.17 11.65 7.36
CA GLY A 43 20.04 13.01 6.80
C GLY A 43 18.73 13.26 6.03
N GLU A 44 17.80 12.31 5.98
CA GLU A 44 16.60 12.40 5.17
C GLU A 44 15.37 12.79 6.01
N THR A 45 14.42 13.44 5.33
CA THR A 45 13.08 13.71 5.89
C THR A 45 12.03 12.99 5.02
N PRO A 46 10.85 12.64 5.59
CA PRO A 46 9.79 11.99 4.82
C PRO A 46 9.41 12.77 3.55
N VAL A 47 9.24 14.09 3.66
CA VAL A 47 8.96 14.95 2.51
C VAL A 47 10.12 14.99 1.53
N GLY A 48 11.36 14.98 2.03
CA GLY A 48 12.57 14.92 1.19
C GLY A 48 12.62 13.64 0.37
N VAL A 49 12.38 12.49 1.00
CA VAL A 49 12.32 11.19 0.33
C VAL A 49 11.16 11.14 -0.67
N TYR A 50 9.96 11.63 -0.28
CA TYR A 50 8.81 11.70 -1.18
C TYR A 50 9.15 12.48 -2.46
N ARG A 51 9.74 13.68 -2.32
CA ARG A 51 10.13 14.51 -3.47
C ARG A 51 11.15 13.83 -4.40
N LYS A 52 12.07 13.05 -3.82
CA LYS A 52 13.10 12.33 -4.59
C LYS A 52 12.54 11.13 -5.35
N LEU A 53 11.59 10.40 -4.76
CA LEU A 53 11.10 9.14 -5.30
C LEU A 53 9.80 9.29 -6.11
N ALA A 54 8.87 10.10 -5.62
CA ALA A 54 7.54 10.27 -6.19
C ALA A 54 7.44 11.50 -7.10
N GLY A 55 8.06 12.61 -6.73
CA GLY A 55 7.96 13.86 -7.49
C GLY A 55 6.50 14.29 -7.68
N ASP A 56 6.13 14.55 -8.94
CA ASP A 56 4.78 14.91 -9.35
C ASP A 56 4.01 13.73 -9.98
N ALA A 57 4.50 12.50 -9.81
CA ALA A 57 3.89 11.32 -10.40
C ALA A 57 2.51 11.03 -9.79
N PRO A 58 1.50 10.66 -10.60
CA PRO A 58 0.20 10.26 -10.08
C PRO A 58 0.27 8.92 -9.35
N GLY A 59 -0.69 8.69 -8.44
CA GLY A 59 -0.76 7.41 -7.70
C GLY A 59 0.32 7.28 -6.64
N THR A 60 0.81 8.38 -6.10
CA THR A 60 1.79 8.44 -5.02
C THR A 60 1.15 8.94 -3.73
N PHE A 61 1.77 8.63 -2.59
CA PHE A 61 1.25 9.06 -1.29
C PHE A 61 2.37 9.19 -0.25
N LEU A 62 2.10 9.96 0.80
CA LEU A 62 2.91 10.06 2.00
C LEU A 62 1.99 9.89 3.21
N LEU A 63 2.29 8.89 4.04
CA LEU A 63 1.62 8.66 5.31
C LEU A 63 2.59 8.97 6.44
N GLU A 64 2.28 9.97 7.23
CA GLU A 64 3.02 10.36 8.43
C GLU A 64 2.08 10.38 9.63
N SER A 65 2.56 9.92 10.79
CA SER A 65 1.84 10.08 12.04
C SER A 65 2.27 11.37 12.72
N ALA A 66 1.30 12.19 13.12
CA ALA A 66 1.53 13.39 13.93
C ALA A 66 1.62 13.09 15.43
N GLU A 67 1.40 11.85 15.86
CA GLU A 67 1.42 11.47 17.27
C GLU A 67 2.86 11.33 17.77
N HIS A 68 3.20 12.06 18.84
CA HIS A 68 4.53 12.01 19.42
C HIS A 68 4.62 10.88 20.45
N GLY A 69 5.55 9.93 20.22
CA GLY A 69 5.87 8.87 21.16
C GLY A 69 4.98 7.61 21.11
N GLY A 70 4.10 7.49 20.15
CA GLY A 70 3.31 6.27 19.89
C GLY A 70 4.00 5.26 18.98
N VAL A 71 3.51 4.03 18.95
CA VAL A 71 4.01 2.96 18.06
C VAL A 71 3.89 3.35 16.58
N TRP A 72 2.87 4.14 16.26
CA TRP A 72 2.58 4.60 14.89
C TRP A 72 3.50 5.73 14.41
N SER A 73 4.08 6.51 15.33
CA SER A 73 5.02 7.59 14.99
C SER A 73 6.40 7.10 14.57
N ARG A 74 6.65 5.80 14.66
CA ARG A 74 7.93 5.21 14.23
C ARG A 74 8.14 5.26 12.73
N TRP A 75 7.07 5.18 11.94
CA TRP A 75 7.15 4.97 10.51
C TRP A 75 6.56 6.14 9.72
N SER A 76 7.29 6.60 8.70
CA SER A 76 6.71 7.36 7.59
C SER A 76 6.75 6.52 6.34
N ILE A 77 5.63 6.41 5.65
CA ILE A 77 5.46 5.49 4.52
C ILE A 77 5.17 6.29 3.25
N ILE A 78 5.99 6.09 2.25
CA ILE A 78 5.94 6.78 0.96
C ILE A 78 5.59 5.75 -0.12
N GLY A 79 4.49 5.96 -0.84
CA GLY A 79 4.24 5.26 -2.10
C GLY A 79 4.89 6.03 -3.23
N ALA A 80 5.90 5.43 -3.83
CA ALA A 80 6.70 6.10 -4.85
C ALA A 80 6.13 5.93 -6.25
N GLN A 81 5.50 4.80 -6.53
CA GLN A 81 4.89 4.50 -7.81
C GLN A 81 3.73 3.52 -7.63
N SER A 82 2.72 3.63 -8.50
CA SER A 82 1.64 2.66 -8.59
C SER A 82 1.43 2.23 -10.03
N ARG A 83 1.27 0.92 -10.25
CA ARG A 83 0.96 0.36 -11.57
C ARG A 83 -0.53 0.40 -11.88
N ALA A 84 -1.37 0.45 -10.86
CA ALA A 84 -2.81 0.40 -11.01
C ALA A 84 -3.52 1.15 -9.87
N THR A 85 -4.64 1.77 -10.22
CA THR A 85 -5.54 2.41 -9.27
C THR A 85 -6.94 1.89 -9.51
N LEU A 86 -7.55 1.32 -8.47
CA LEU A 86 -8.97 0.98 -8.48
C LEU A 86 -9.77 2.25 -8.18
N THR A 87 -10.71 2.56 -9.04
CA THR A 87 -11.63 3.69 -8.86
C THR A 87 -13.06 3.27 -9.22
N GLU A 88 -13.99 4.18 -9.05
CA GLU A 88 -15.37 4.03 -9.51
C GLU A 88 -15.58 4.87 -10.77
N ARG A 89 -16.34 4.32 -11.72
CA ARG A 89 -16.89 5.02 -12.87
C ARG A 89 -18.29 4.52 -13.17
N ASP A 90 -19.25 5.42 -13.20
CA ASP A 90 -20.66 5.10 -13.47
C ASP A 90 -21.23 4.00 -12.56
N GLY A 91 -20.86 4.04 -11.28
CA GLY A 91 -21.28 3.08 -10.26
C GLY A 91 -20.55 1.73 -10.30
N GLN A 92 -19.59 1.54 -11.23
CA GLN A 92 -18.87 0.30 -11.44
C GLN A 92 -17.38 0.42 -11.07
N ALA A 93 -16.79 -0.68 -10.64
CA ALA A 93 -15.35 -0.78 -10.46
C ALA A 93 -14.62 -0.53 -11.78
N HIS A 94 -13.60 0.30 -11.73
CA HIS A 94 -12.78 0.63 -12.88
C HIS A 94 -11.31 0.70 -12.47
N TRP A 95 -10.44 0.09 -13.27
CA TRP A 95 -9.01 0.18 -13.06
C TRP A 95 -8.35 1.16 -14.02
N ILE A 96 -7.52 2.03 -13.49
CA ILE A 96 -6.57 2.84 -14.25
C ILE A 96 -5.22 2.13 -14.16
N GLY A 97 -4.59 1.85 -15.32
CA GLY A 97 -3.35 1.06 -15.38
C GLY A 97 -3.60 -0.45 -15.44
N GLU A 98 -2.62 -1.24 -15.01
CA GLU A 98 -2.63 -2.70 -15.12
C GLU A 98 -2.98 -3.35 -13.78
N PRO A 99 -4.22 -3.84 -13.59
CA PRO A 99 -4.59 -4.52 -12.37
C PRO A 99 -3.86 -5.86 -12.22
N PRO A 100 -3.68 -6.36 -10.99
CA PRO A 100 -3.15 -7.69 -10.76
C PRO A 100 -4.03 -8.76 -11.42
N THR A 101 -3.41 -9.81 -11.95
CA THR A 101 -4.16 -10.93 -12.55
C THR A 101 -5.13 -11.55 -11.54
N GLY A 102 -6.36 -11.81 -11.96
CA GLY A 102 -7.36 -12.53 -11.16
C GLY A 102 -8.03 -11.69 -10.06
N VAL A 103 -7.91 -10.35 -10.11
CA VAL A 103 -8.77 -9.47 -9.33
C VAL A 103 -9.97 -9.01 -10.17
N PRO A 104 -11.11 -8.63 -9.55
CA PRO A 104 -12.25 -8.09 -10.29
C PRO A 104 -11.91 -6.81 -11.04
N THR A 105 -12.39 -6.69 -12.26
CA THR A 105 -12.18 -5.50 -13.12
C THR A 105 -13.44 -4.69 -13.37
N ASP A 106 -14.58 -5.18 -12.90
CA ASP A 106 -15.90 -4.58 -13.03
C ASP A 106 -16.78 -4.87 -11.79
N GLY A 107 -18.04 -4.53 -11.84
CA GLY A 107 -19.00 -4.78 -10.77
C GLY A 107 -18.97 -3.72 -9.66
N ASP A 108 -19.45 -4.07 -8.46
CA ASP A 108 -19.50 -3.16 -7.32
C ASP A 108 -18.09 -2.76 -6.86
N PRO A 109 -17.75 -1.45 -6.78
CA PRO A 109 -16.40 -1.00 -6.45
C PRO A 109 -15.92 -1.45 -5.08
N THR A 110 -16.80 -1.49 -4.08
CA THR A 110 -16.43 -1.91 -2.72
C THR A 110 -16.24 -3.41 -2.61
N ALA A 111 -17.04 -4.18 -3.36
CA ALA A 111 -16.85 -5.62 -3.48
C ALA A 111 -15.56 -5.94 -4.24
N ALA A 112 -15.24 -5.20 -5.30
CA ALA A 112 -13.99 -5.33 -6.04
C ALA A 112 -12.76 -5.02 -5.17
N LEU A 113 -12.83 -3.96 -4.34
CA LEU A 113 -11.79 -3.64 -3.38
C LEU A 113 -11.58 -4.79 -2.37
N ARG A 114 -12.66 -5.30 -1.78
CA ARG A 114 -12.60 -6.43 -0.84
C ARG A 114 -11.98 -7.66 -1.46
N ALA A 115 -12.45 -8.08 -2.63
CA ALA A 115 -11.94 -9.24 -3.34
C ALA A 115 -10.47 -9.07 -3.75
N THR A 116 -10.05 -7.83 -4.10
CA THR A 116 -8.65 -7.52 -4.39
C THR A 116 -7.78 -7.69 -3.13
N LEU A 117 -8.22 -7.17 -1.99
CA LEU A 117 -7.50 -7.31 -0.72
C LEU A 117 -7.41 -8.79 -0.31
N GLU A 118 -8.50 -9.55 -0.41
CA GLU A 118 -8.50 -10.99 -0.14
C GLU A 118 -7.54 -11.75 -1.06
N ALA A 119 -7.55 -11.44 -2.37
CA ALA A 119 -6.69 -12.07 -3.35
C ALA A 119 -5.20 -11.77 -3.16
N LEU A 120 -4.84 -10.59 -2.64
CA LEU A 120 -3.47 -10.14 -2.43
C LEU A 120 -3.00 -10.27 -0.97
N SER A 121 -3.89 -10.67 -0.07
CA SER A 121 -3.55 -10.86 1.35
C SER A 121 -2.47 -11.92 1.53
N THR A 122 -1.53 -11.63 2.42
CA THR A 122 -0.47 -12.55 2.82
C THR A 122 -0.13 -12.32 4.28
N ASP A 123 0.35 -13.36 4.96
CA ASP A 123 0.74 -13.24 6.36
C ASP A 123 1.89 -12.24 6.53
N PRO A 124 1.85 -11.39 7.57
CA PRO A 124 2.94 -10.49 7.90
C PRO A 124 4.26 -11.25 8.07
N ILE A 125 5.35 -10.60 7.68
CA ILE A 125 6.70 -11.11 7.94
C ILE A 125 7.28 -10.34 9.11
N GLU A 126 7.65 -11.07 10.17
CA GLU A 126 8.23 -10.48 11.37
C GLU A 126 9.49 -9.68 11.02
N GLY A 127 9.64 -8.49 11.63
CA GLY A 127 10.77 -7.60 11.38
C GLY A 127 10.58 -6.61 10.22
N LEU A 128 9.56 -6.77 9.38
CA LEU A 128 9.20 -5.78 8.37
C LEU A 128 8.21 -4.72 8.92
N PRO A 129 8.12 -3.55 8.27
CA PRO A 129 7.13 -2.54 8.61
C PRO A 129 5.68 -3.04 8.50
N PRO A 130 4.73 -2.36 9.15
CA PRO A 130 3.32 -2.78 9.15
C PRO A 130 2.64 -2.71 7.76
N LEU A 131 3.17 -1.89 6.86
CA LEU A 131 2.72 -1.80 5.46
C LEU A 131 3.88 -2.13 4.53
N THR A 132 3.82 -3.29 3.91
CA THR A 132 4.77 -3.77 2.89
C THR A 132 4.14 -3.81 1.49
N GLY A 133 2.94 -3.30 1.34
CA GLY A 133 2.13 -3.23 0.13
C GLY A 133 0.65 -3.25 0.47
N GLY A 134 -0.22 -3.04 -0.51
CA GLY A 134 -1.66 -3.04 -0.32
C GLY A 134 -2.38 -1.96 -1.11
N MET A 135 -3.60 -1.64 -0.68
CA MET A 135 -4.40 -0.59 -1.30
C MET A 135 -4.42 0.64 -0.39
N VAL A 136 -4.00 1.79 -0.90
CA VAL A 136 -3.97 3.06 -0.17
C VAL A 136 -4.79 4.09 -0.92
N GLY A 137 -5.68 4.80 -0.23
CA GLY A 137 -6.52 5.80 -0.87
C GLY A 137 -7.66 6.26 0.02
N ALA A 138 -8.76 6.66 -0.61
CA ALA A 138 -9.94 7.16 0.08
C ALA A 138 -11.23 6.55 -0.48
N ILE A 139 -12.20 6.43 0.39
CA ILE A 139 -13.60 6.17 0.07
C ILE A 139 -14.37 7.41 0.50
N THR A 140 -15.17 7.98 -0.40
CA THR A 140 -15.94 9.17 -0.09
C THR A 140 -17.11 8.86 0.85
N TYR A 141 -17.64 9.88 1.50
CA TYR A 141 -18.78 9.71 2.38
C TYR A 141 -20.01 9.13 1.66
N ASP A 142 -20.20 9.47 0.38
CA ASP A 142 -21.33 9.01 -0.41
C ASP A 142 -21.36 7.50 -0.67
N ALA A 143 -20.26 6.80 -0.46
CA ALA A 143 -20.23 5.34 -0.44
C ALA A 143 -21.22 4.72 0.54
N VAL A 144 -21.61 5.45 1.60
CA VAL A 144 -22.64 5.01 2.57
C VAL A 144 -23.95 4.63 1.89
N ARG A 145 -24.28 5.24 0.73
CA ARG A 145 -25.48 4.97 -0.05
C ARG A 145 -25.57 3.55 -0.61
N ARG A 146 -24.46 2.82 -0.64
CA ARG A 146 -24.43 1.40 -1.02
C ARG A 146 -25.00 0.48 0.04
N TRP A 147 -25.04 0.95 1.30
CA TRP A 147 -25.48 0.16 2.45
C TRP A 147 -26.69 0.73 3.13
N GLU A 148 -26.89 2.06 3.02
CA GLU A 148 -27.95 2.78 3.70
C GLU A 148 -28.82 3.58 2.72
N LYS A 149 -30.12 3.68 3.02
CA LYS A 149 -31.05 4.54 2.27
C LYS A 149 -30.90 5.99 2.72
N VAL A 150 -29.92 6.67 2.18
CA VAL A 150 -29.68 8.10 2.44
C VAL A 150 -30.25 8.90 1.27
N PRO A 151 -31.10 9.91 1.51
CA PRO A 151 -31.63 10.77 0.44
C PRO A 151 -30.51 11.46 -0.33
N ALA A 152 -30.65 11.52 -1.66
CA ALA A 152 -29.70 12.22 -2.54
C ALA A 152 -30.32 13.57 -2.93
N GLU A 153 -30.32 14.51 -1.99
CA GLU A 153 -30.98 15.82 -2.18
C GLU A 153 -30.05 16.88 -2.78
N LEU A 154 -28.76 16.68 -2.66
CA LEU A 154 -27.76 17.66 -3.15
C LEU A 154 -27.08 17.17 -4.42
N PRO A 155 -26.85 18.10 -5.38
CA PRO A 155 -26.09 17.76 -6.58
C PRO A 155 -24.62 17.48 -6.24
N ASP A 156 -24.03 16.48 -6.88
CA ASP A 156 -22.59 16.27 -6.84
C ASP A 156 -21.90 17.37 -7.66
N VAL A 157 -21.30 18.34 -6.97
CA VAL A 157 -20.59 19.48 -7.60
C VAL A 157 -19.08 19.23 -7.74
N LEU A 158 -18.57 18.19 -7.10
CA LEU A 158 -17.14 17.88 -7.09
C LEU A 158 -16.77 16.85 -8.16
N GLY A 159 -17.67 15.94 -8.50
CA GLY A 159 -17.43 14.85 -9.45
C GLY A 159 -16.30 13.92 -9.02
N VAL A 160 -16.10 13.77 -7.70
CA VAL A 160 -15.07 12.90 -7.14
C VAL A 160 -15.55 11.45 -7.16
N PRO A 161 -14.76 10.50 -7.67
CA PRO A 161 -15.13 9.09 -7.63
C PRO A 161 -15.46 8.63 -6.19
N GLU A 162 -16.39 7.71 -6.07
CA GLU A 162 -16.81 7.18 -4.76
C GLU A 162 -15.65 6.52 -4.00
N LEU A 163 -14.73 5.89 -4.72
CA LEU A 163 -13.46 5.42 -4.18
C LEU A 163 -12.30 5.65 -5.17
N GLY A 164 -11.12 5.86 -4.60
CA GLY A 164 -9.86 5.88 -5.33
C GLY A 164 -8.79 5.22 -4.48
N MET A 165 -8.32 4.03 -4.91
CA MET A 165 -7.36 3.20 -4.19
C MET A 165 -6.18 2.86 -5.07
N VAL A 166 -5.00 3.38 -4.77
CA VAL A 166 -3.76 3.04 -5.46
C VAL A 166 -3.23 1.70 -4.95
N LEU A 167 -2.77 0.85 -5.85
CA LEU A 167 -2.05 -0.37 -5.51
C LEU A 167 -0.61 -0.01 -5.17
N ALA A 168 -0.28 -0.04 -3.89
CA ALA A 168 1.05 0.28 -3.37
C ALA A 168 2.00 -0.91 -3.57
N THR A 169 2.84 -0.85 -4.60
CA THR A 169 3.84 -1.87 -4.93
C THR A 169 5.26 -1.40 -4.67
N ASP A 170 5.51 -0.11 -4.88
CA ASP A 170 6.83 0.51 -4.72
C ASP A 170 6.73 1.48 -3.54
N VAL A 171 7.21 1.01 -2.38
CA VAL A 171 7.04 1.68 -1.10
C VAL A 171 8.40 1.97 -0.47
N ALA A 172 8.58 3.17 0.03
CA ALA A 172 9.73 3.55 0.84
C ALA A 172 9.25 3.81 2.28
N VAL A 173 9.89 3.18 3.25
CA VAL A 173 9.51 3.31 4.67
C VAL A 173 10.68 3.85 5.47
N LEU A 174 10.50 5.07 6.01
CA LEU A 174 11.48 5.70 6.90
C LEU A 174 11.23 5.23 8.33
N ASP A 175 12.24 4.66 8.96
CA ASP A 175 12.23 4.28 10.37
C ASP A 175 12.86 5.40 11.20
N HIS A 176 12.03 6.12 11.96
CA HIS A 176 12.49 7.22 12.82
C HIS A 176 13.22 6.75 14.07
N SER A 177 13.17 5.46 14.41
CA SER A 177 13.85 4.92 15.58
C SER A 177 15.36 4.77 15.39
N ASP A 178 15.81 4.60 14.15
CA ASP A 178 17.21 4.34 13.84
C ASP A 178 17.74 5.09 12.59
N GLY A 179 16.93 5.97 11.99
CA GLY A 179 17.31 6.79 10.84
C GLY A 179 17.56 5.98 9.57
N THR A 180 16.86 4.89 9.37
CA THR A 180 17.00 4.06 8.18
C THR A 180 15.80 4.15 7.26
N LEU A 181 16.02 3.83 5.98
CA LEU A 181 15.01 3.75 4.93
C LEU A 181 14.99 2.33 4.38
N LEU A 182 13.80 1.72 4.34
CA LEU A 182 13.52 0.49 3.61
C LEU A 182 12.87 0.85 2.26
N LEU A 183 13.44 0.33 1.18
CA LEU A 183 12.89 0.44 -0.18
C LEU A 183 12.35 -0.91 -0.62
#